data_03a56288cd212650830da980b87e8501
#
_entry.id   03a56288cd212650830da980b87e8501
#
_cell.length_a   1.000
_cell.length_b   1.000
_cell.length_c   1.000
_cell.angle_alpha   90.00
_cell.angle_beta   90.00
_cell.angle_gamma   90.00
#
_symmetry.space_group_name_H-M   'P 1'
#
loop_
_entity.id
_entity.type
_entity.pdbx_description
1 polymer ?
#
loop_
_entity_poly.entity_id
_entity_poly.type
_entity_poly.pdbx_seq_one_letter_code
_entity_poly.pdbx_strand_id
1 'polypeptide(L)' 'GQAKSTNQARKIFLMNRFDRKTAVTIAAELGLSPRTVEKHLEIALKNLKKELKDYLPATLLLWLSP' A
#
# COMPACT_ATOMS: atom_id res chain seq x y z
N GLY A 1 16.88 6.40 -7.22
CA GLY A 1 15.84 6.77 -7.98
C GLY A 1 14.60 5.93 -7.90
N GLN A 2 14.61 4.81 -8.55
CA GLN A 2 13.40 4.00 -8.68
C GLN A 2 12.93 3.46 -7.33
N ALA A 3 13.85 3.21 -6.43
CA ALA A 3 13.51 2.70 -5.12
C ALA A 3 12.67 3.68 -4.32
N LYS A 4 12.75 4.96 -4.64
CA LYS A 4 12.01 5.98 -3.92
C LYS A 4 10.50 5.80 -4.06
N SER A 5 10.03 5.53 -5.26
CA SER A 5 8.59 5.33 -5.48
C SER A 5 8.08 4.12 -4.70
N THR A 6 8.82 3.02 -4.74
CA THR A 6 8.44 1.81 -4.02
C THR A 6 8.47 2.05 -2.52
N ASN A 7 9.50 2.74 -2.03
CA ASN A 7 9.61 3.03 -0.60
C ASN A 7 8.48 3.92 -0.13
N GLN A 8 8.10 4.92 -0.93
CA GLN A 8 7.03 5.82 -0.58
C GLN A 8 5.69 5.09 -0.52
N ALA A 9 5.43 4.25 -1.51
CA ALA A 9 4.19 3.48 -1.52
C ALA A 9 4.10 2.56 -0.30
N ARG A 10 5.21 1.91 0.05
CA ARG A 10 5.25 1.04 1.22
C ARG A 10 5.04 1.84 2.50
N LYS A 11 5.68 2.99 2.61
CA LYS A 11 5.55 3.86 3.77
C LYS A 11 4.09 4.30 3.94
N ILE A 12 3.46 4.72 2.86
CA ILE A 12 2.07 5.14 2.89
C ILE A 12 1.17 3.98 3.30
N PHE A 13 1.44 2.79 2.76
CA PHE A 13 0.69 1.60 3.11
C PHE A 13 0.78 1.29 4.60
N LEU A 14 1.99 1.36 5.14
CA LEU A 14 2.20 1.08 6.56
C LEU A 14 1.51 2.12 7.45
N MET A 15 1.56 3.38 7.07
CA MET A 15 0.87 4.43 7.80
C MET A 15 -0.63 4.20 7.83
N ASN A 16 -1.18 3.75 6.70
CA ASN A 16 -2.60 3.49 6.60
C ASN A 16 -3.02 2.26 7.43
N ARG A 17 -2.20 1.21 7.39
CA ARG A 17 -2.53 -0.06 8.06
C ARG A 17 -2.23 -0.06 9.55
N PHE A 18 -1.05 0.40 9.93
CA PHE A 18 -0.63 0.35 11.33
C PHE A 18 -1.03 1.59 12.13
N ASP A 19 -0.88 2.76 11.53
CA ASP A 19 -1.25 3.99 12.20
C ASP A 19 -2.72 4.33 11.99
N ARG A 20 -3.40 3.60 11.15
CA ARG A 20 -4.82 3.81 10.84
C ARG A 20 -5.12 5.22 10.35
N LYS A 21 -4.18 5.80 9.63
CA LYS A 21 -4.38 7.14 9.08
C LYS A 21 -5.14 7.06 7.77
N THR A 22 -6.01 8.04 7.56
CA THR A 22 -6.75 8.13 6.31
C THR A 22 -5.84 8.68 5.21
N ALA A 23 -6.26 8.50 3.96
CA ALA A 23 -5.51 9.04 2.83
C ALA A 23 -5.35 10.54 2.94
N VAL A 24 -6.38 11.23 3.43
CA VAL A 24 -6.32 12.68 3.62
C VAL A 24 -5.26 13.06 4.65
N THR A 25 -5.23 12.34 5.78
CA THR A 25 -4.25 12.60 6.81
C THR A 25 -2.82 12.34 6.34
N ILE A 26 -2.63 11.22 5.67
CA ILE A 26 -1.31 10.86 5.14
C ILE A 26 -0.85 11.90 4.12
N ALA A 27 -1.76 12.33 3.25
CA ALA A 27 -1.45 13.33 2.25
C ALA A 27 -0.99 14.63 2.91
N ALA A 28 -1.68 15.05 3.95
CA ALA A 28 -1.32 16.27 4.65
C ALA A 28 0.07 16.17 5.28
N GLU A 29 0.38 15.02 5.87
CA GLU A 29 1.68 14.82 6.53
C GLU A 29 2.82 14.78 5.52
N LEU A 30 2.59 14.21 4.35
CA LEU A 30 3.64 14.03 3.35
C LEU A 30 3.65 15.14 2.29
N GLY A 31 2.71 16.07 2.36
CA GLY A 31 2.65 17.14 1.37
C GLY A 31 2.18 16.65 0.01
N LEU A 32 1.32 15.65 0.01
CA LEU A 32 0.77 15.08 -1.22
C LEU A 32 -0.73 15.33 -1.28
N SER A 33 -1.33 15.06 -2.44
CA SER A 33 -2.77 15.11 -2.55
C SER A 33 -3.36 13.77 -2.11
N PRO A 34 -4.60 13.76 -1.57
CA PRO A 34 -5.24 12.51 -1.18
C PRO A 34 -5.35 11.52 -2.33
N ARG A 35 -5.57 12.02 -3.55
CA ARG A 35 -5.65 11.17 -4.72
C ARG A 35 -4.33 10.45 -4.98
N THR A 36 -3.23 11.16 -4.80
CA THR A 36 -1.90 10.56 -4.96
C THR A 36 -1.67 9.46 -3.94
N VAL A 37 -2.08 9.71 -2.68
CA VAL A 37 -1.96 8.73 -1.62
C VAL A 37 -2.78 7.48 -1.94
N GLU A 38 -4.01 7.67 -2.42
CA GLU A 38 -4.86 6.54 -2.79
C GLU A 38 -4.24 5.71 -3.89
N LYS A 39 -3.62 6.39 -4.86
CA LYS A 39 -2.95 5.68 -5.95
C LYS A 39 -1.77 4.87 -5.43
N HIS A 40 -1.00 5.43 -4.51
CA HIS A 40 0.10 4.70 -3.90
C HIS A 40 -0.39 3.49 -3.12
N LEU A 41 -1.52 3.62 -2.43
CA LEU A 41 -2.11 2.51 -1.71
C LEU A 41 -2.54 1.39 -2.66
N GLU A 42 -3.13 1.74 -3.80
CA GLU A 42 -3.52 0.75 -4.79
C GLU A 42 -2.30 0.00 -5.33
N ILE A 43 -1.24 0.73 -5.65
CA ILE A 43 -0.02 0.13 -6.17
C ILE A 43 0.61 -0.78 -5.12
N ALA A 44 0.65 -0.33 -3.88
CA ALA A 44 1.21 -1.13 -2.79
C ALA A 44 0.44 -2.42 -2.59
N LEU A 45 -0.89 -2.36 -2.65
CA LEU A 45 -1.72 -3.54 -2.51
C LEU A 45 -1.53 -4.51 -3.65
N LYS A 46 -1.42 -4.01 -4.88
CA LYS A 46 -1.18 -4.86 -6.03
C LYS A 46 0.16 -5.57 -5.92
N ASN A 47 1.19 -4.83 -5.53
CA ASN A 47 2.52 -5.41 -5.39
C ASN A 47 2.54 -6.44 -4.27
N LEU A 48 1.87 -6.16 -3.17
CA LEU A 48 1.80 -7.08 -2.05
C LEU A 48 1.11 -8.38 -2.45
N LYS A 49 -0.02 -8.26 -3.14
CA LYS A 49 -0.74 -9.45 -3.61
C LYS A 49 0.12 -10.27 -4.55
N LYS A 50 0.84 -9.62 -5.43
CA LYS A 50 1.71 -10.31 -6.39
C LYS A 50 2.83 -11.05 -5.67
N GLU A 51 3.44 -10.41 -4.67
CA GLU A 51 4.50 -11.06 -3.90
C GLU A 51 3.96 -12.23 -3.09
N LEU A 52 2.84 -12.05 -2.44
CA LEU A 52 2.24 -13.10 -1.63
C LEU A 52 1.82 -14.30 -2.47
N LYS A 53 1.42 -14.04 -3.71
CA LYS A 53 1.01 -15.11 -4.62
C LYS A 53 2.15 -16.09 -4.86
N ASP A 54 3.38 -15.61 -4.84
CA ASP A 54 4.56 -16.45 -5.05
C ASP A 54 4.93 -17.28 -3.84
N TYR A 55 4.52 -16.85 -2.65
CA TYR A 55 4.95 -17.48 -1.41
C TYR A 55 3.84 -18.21 -0.67
N LEU A 56 2.58 -17.88 -0.93
CA LEU A 56 1.47 -18.45 -0.19
C LEU A 56 0.61 -19.35 -1.08
N PRO A 57 0.04 -20.41 -0.48
CA PRO A 57 -0.88 -21.28 -1.24
C PRO A 57 -2.15 -20.53 -1.61
N ALA A 58 -2.83 -21.06 -2.64
CA ALA A 58 -4.04 -20.43 -3.15
C ALA A 58 -5.13 -20.27 -2.08
N THR A 59 -5.16 -21.17 -1.13
CA THR A 59 -6.15 -21.12 -0.05
C THR A 59 -5.99 -19.87 0.79
N LEU A 60 -4.75 -19.51 1.10
CA LEU A 60 -4.49 -18.30 1.87
C LEU A 60 -4.79 -17.05 1.05
N LEU A 61 -4.53 -17.09 -0.26
CA LEU A 61 -4.86 -15.98 -1.12
C LEU A 61 -6.36 -15.74 -1.18
N LEU A 62 -7.13 -16.81 -1.24
CA LEU A 62 -8.59 -16.72 -1.20
C LEU A 62 -9.07 -16.13 0.11
N TRP A 63 -8.42 -16.51 1.20
CA TRP A 63 -8.77 -16.01 2.52
C TRP A 63 -8.48 -14.52 2.64
N LEU A 64 -7.40 -14.05 2.01
CA LEU A 64 -7.02 -12.63 2.03
C LEU A 64 -7.83 -11.80 1.04
N SER A 65 -8.42 -12.42 0.05
CA SER A 65 -9.25 -11.70 -0.92
C SER A 65 -10.56 -11.28 -0.26
N PRO A 66 -11.00 -10.07 -0.54
CA PRO A 66 -12.29 -9.58 -0.03
C PRO A 66 -13.46 -10.30 -0.66
#